data_f56a314a74c288792be9e7c62b3a3e65
#
_entry.id   f56a314a74c288792be9e7c62b3a3e65
#
_cell.length_a   1.000
_cell.length_b   1.000
_cell.length_c   1.000
_cell.angle_alpha   90.00
_cell.angle_beta   90.00
_cell.angle_gamma   90.00
#
_symmetry.space_group_name_H-M   'P 1'
#
loop_
_entity.id
_entity.type
_entity.pdbx_description
1 polymer ?
#
loop_
_entity_poly.entity_id
_entity_poly.type
_entity_poly.pdbx_seq_one_letter_code
_entity_poly.pdbx_strand_id
1 'polypeptide(L)'
;MVTTLLDARRARHVAAQVPDPEMPMLTLADLGVLRDVEVREDGTVVASLTPTYSGCPAMAEMRAEVAARLTDAGYARVEIRTVLTPPWSSDWITPAGRAKLAESGIAPPGAAPRGPVELTLSPTRRTVPCPRCGATDTEETSRFAATSCKALWRCRACREPFEYVKEI
;
A
#
# COMPACT_ATOMS: atom_id res chain seq x y z
N MET A 1 7.97 27.62 16.64
CA MET A 1 8.39 26.98 15.38
C MET A 1 9.15 25.65 15.55
N VAL A 2 10.13 25.54 16.47
CA VAL A 2 10.87 24.27 16.68
C VAL A 2 9.96 23.18 17.28
N THR A 3 9.10 23.48 18.22
CA THR A 3 8.17 22.53 18.87
C THR A 3 7.22 21.90 17.84
N THR A 4 6.62 22.69 16.94
CA THR A 4 5.69 22.20 15.92
C THR A 4 6.34 21.21 14.94
N LEU A 5 7.63 21.40 14.60
CA LEU A 5 8.36 20.48 13.73
C LEU A 5 8.67 19.14 14.43
N LEU A 6 8.99 19.15 15.71
CA LEU A 6 9.20 17.95 16.50
C LEU A 6 7.88 17.17 16.67
N ASP A 7 6.78 17.89 16.91
CA ASP A 7 5.44 17.31 17.00
C ASP A 7 4.99 16.68 15.69
N ALA A 8 5.25 17.32 14.54
CA ALA A 8 4.94 16.76 13.22
C ALA A 8 5.74 15.49 12.91
N ARG A 9 7.03 15.47 13.27
CA ARG A 9 7.86 14.26 13.10
C ARG A 9 7.37 13.11 13.97
N ARG A 10 6.99 13.39 15.21
CA ARG A 10 6.45 12.40 16.13
C ARG A 10 5.10 11.87 15.62
N ALA A 11 4.19 12.75 15.21
CA ALA A 11 2.89 12.37 14.65
C ALA A 11 3.07 11.49 13.41
N ARG A 12 3.97 11.87 12.49
CA ARG A 12 4.28 11.09 11.30
C ARG A 12 4.85 9.71 11.66
N HIS A 13 5.74 9.64 12.64
CA HIS A 13 6.30 8.36 13.11
C HIS A 13 5.18 7.45 13.65
N VAL A 14 4.27 7.96 14.45
CA VAL A 14 3.14 7.19 15.00
C VAL A 14 2.22 6.69 13.87
N ALA A 15 1.81 7.57 12.97
CA ALA A 15 0.95 7.21 11.84
C ALA A 15 1.62 6.21 10.88
N ALA A 16 2.93 6.32 10.68
CA ALA A 16 3.70 5.44 9.81
C ALA A 16 3.80 3.98 10.32
N GLN A 17 3.56 3.73 11.60
CA GLN A 17 3.59 2.39 12.18
C GLN A 17 2.25 1.65 12.08
N VAL A 18 1.21 2.28 11.58
CA VAL A 18 -0.11 1.65 11.43
C VAL A 18 -0.02 0.55 10.36
N PRO A 19 -0.34 -0.72 10.69
CA PRO A 19 -0.34 -1.80 9.72
C PRO A 19 -1.55 -1.69 8.79
N ASP A 20 -1.40 -2.22 7.58
CA ASP A 20 -2.52 -2.44 6.67
C ASP A 20 -3.38 -3.61 7.17
N PRO A 21 -4.72 -3.48 7.28
CA PRO A 21 -5.56 -4.54 7.82
C PRO A 21 -5.62 -5.80 6.94
N GLU A 22 -5.38 -5.68 5.63
CA GLU A 22 -5.39 -6.80 4.69
C GLU A 22 -4.00 -7.42 4.48
N MET A 23 -2.96 -6.65 4.76
CA MET A 23 -1.55 -7.07 4.67
C MET A 23 -0.78 -6.63 5.93
N PRO A 24 -1.04 -7.24 7.10
CA PRO A 24 -0.52 -6.76 8.40
C PRO A 24 1.01 -6.78 8.52
N MET A 25 1.72 -7.45 7.60
CA MET A 25 3.18 -7.37 7.49
C MET A 25 3.67 -6.02 6.95
N LEU A 26 2.79 -5.23 6.32
CA LEU A 26 3.10 -3.91 5.77
C LEU A 26 2.47 -2.81 6.63
N THR A 27 3.15 -1.68 6.73
CA THR A 27 2.56 -0.46 7.26
C THR A 27 1.95 0.38 6.14
N LEU A 28 1.07 1.33 6.51
CA LEU A 28 0.52 2.29 5.55
C LEU A 28 1.62 3.15 4.89
N ALA A 29 2.74 3.36 5.60
CA ALA A 29 3.92 4.01 5.04
C ALA A 29 4.66 3.12 4.05
N ASP A 30 4.82 1.82 4.32
CA ASP A 30 5.42 0.85 3.39
C ASP A 30 4.66 0.81 2.06
N LEU A 31 3.33 0.89 2.13
CA LEU A 31 2.46 0.88 0.96
C LEU A 31 2.38 2.23 0.22
N GLY A 32 2.86 3.32 0.83
CA GLY A 32 2.66 4.67 0.31
C GLY A 32 1.20 5.15 0.39
N VAL A 33 0.37 4.50 1.22
CA VAL A 33 -1.01 4.91 1.53
C VAL A 33 -1.01 6.14 2.44
N LEU A 34 -0.10 6.19 3.42
CA LEU A 34 0.14 7.39 4.22
C LEU A 34 0.94 8.41 3.40
N ARG A 35 0.26 9.49 3.00
CA ARG A 35 0.84 10.53 2.12
C ARG A 35 1.54 11.61 2.90
N ASP A 36 0.86 12.17 3.87
CA ASP A 36 1.39 13.28 4.66
C ASP A 36 0.83 13.29 6.07
N VAL A 37 1.58 13.92 6.98
CA VAL A 37 1.14 14.24 8.34
C VAL A 37 1.66 15.61 8.70
N GLU A 38 0.75 16.54 8.95
CA GLU A 38 1.02 17.91 9.35
C GLU A 38 0.44 18.20 10.72
N VAL A 39 1.03 19.12 11.45
CA VAL A 39 0.48 19.70 12.69
C VAL A 39 0.23 21.17 12.45
N ARG A 40 -1.04 21.58 12.54
CA ARG A 40 -1.45 22.97 12.38
C ARG A 40 -1.07 23.82 13.60
N GLU A 41 -1.12 25.12 13.43
CA GLU A 41 -0.82 26.08 14.52
C GLU A 41 -1.73 25.91 15.73
N ASP A 42 -2.97 25.48 15.53
CA ASP A 42 -3.93 25.19 16.57
C ASP A 42 -3.71 23.84 17.28
N GLY A 43 -2.64 23.09 16.91
CA GLY A 43 -2.29 21.78 17.44
C GLY A 43 -3.08 20.62 16.82
N THR A 44 -3.90 20.84 15.80
CA THR A 44 -4.61 19.77 15.09
C THR A 44 -3.63 18.98 14.23
N VAL A 45 -3.58 17.67 14.42
CA VAL A 45 -2.85 16.75 13.53
C VAL A 45 -3.74 16.37 12.35
N VAL A 46 -3.24 16.58 11.14
CA VAL A 46 -3.92 16.17 9.90
C VAL A 46 -3.10 15.10 9.23
N ALA A 47 -3.65 13.88 9.11
CA ALA A 47 -3.04 12.79 8.35
C ALA A 47 -3.80 12.56 7.04
N SER A 48 -3.07 12.50 5.93
CA SER A 48 -3.60 12.31 4.58
C SER A 48 -3.35 10.89 4.11
N LEU A 49 -4.41 10.17 3.73
CA LEU A 49 -4.35 8.80 3.23
C LEU A 49 -4.89 8.74 1.80
N THR A 50 -4.24 7.92 0.96
CA THR A 50 -4.68 7.65 -0.42
C THR A 50 -5.03 6.17 -0.56
N PRO A 51 -6.25 5.78 -0.97
CA PRO A 51 -6.58 4.38 -1.21
C PRO A 51 -5.84 3.83 -2.42
N THR A 52 -5.52 2.54 -2.40
CA THR A 52 -4.88 1.84 -3.53
C THR A 52 -5.79 1.71 -4.75
N TYR A 53 -7.11 1.82 -4.56
CA TYR A 53 -8.14 1.92 -5.61
C TYR A 53 -9.40 2.58 -5.06
N SER A 54 -10.21 3.14 -5.96
CA SER A 54 -11.48 3.77 -5.59
C SER A 54 -12.43 2.75 -4.98
N GLY A 55 -12.91 2.97 -3.75
CA GLY A 55 -13.82 2.06 -3.07
C GLY A 55 -13.13 0.95 -2.27
N CYS A 56 -11.86 1.12 -1.88
CA CYS A 56 -11.18 0.21 -0.95
C CYS A 56 -11.97 0.08 0.36
N PRO A 57 -12.46 -1.12 0.73
CA PRO A 57 -13.25 -1.30 1.94
C PRO A 57 -12.43 -1.09 3.22
N ALA A 58 -11.13 -1.31 3.16
CA ALA A 58 -10.23 -1.15 4.30
C ALA A 58 -9.99 0.33 4.70
N MET A 59 -10.40 1.30 3.86
CA MET A 59 -10.17 2.73 4.15
C MET A 59 -10.80 3.19 5.46
N ALA A 60 -11.98 2.71 5.79
CA ALA A 60 -12.65 3.08 7.03
C ALA A 60 -11.84 2.62 8.26
N GLU A 61 -11.35 1.39 8.23
CA GLU A 61 -10.53 0.79 9.28
C GLU A 61 -9.17 1.48 9.40
N MET A 62 -8.46 1.69 8.28
CA MET A 62 -7.18 2.42 8.25
C MET A 62 -7.32 3.82 8.85
N ARG A 63 -8.38 4.56 8.50
CA ARG A 63 -8.64 5.90 9.05
C ARG A 63 -8.89 5.87 10.55
N ALA A 64 -9.69 4.91 11.03
CA ALA A 64 -9.98 4.74 12.43
C ALA A 64 -8.72 4.41 13.23
N GLU A 65 -7.90 3.49 12.73
CA GLU A 65 -6.67 3.07 13.41
C GLU A 65 -5.63 4.20 13.46
N VAL A 66 -5.43 4.95 12.38
CA VAL A 66 -4.54 6.13 12.39
C VAL A 66 -5.02 7.17 13.39
N ALA A 67 -6.33 7.45 13.43
CA ALA A 67 -6.89 8.40 14.39
C ALA A 67 -6.70 7.92 15.83
N ALA A 68 -6.98 6.66 16.13
CA ALA A 68 -6.81 6.06 17.45
C ALA A 68 -5.37 6.16 17.92
N ARG A 69 -4.40 5.75 17.08
CA ARG A 69 -2.97 5.79 17.43
C ARG A 69 -2.45 7.20 17.69
N LEU A 70 -2.90 8.17 16.91
CA LEU A 70 -2.53 9.56 17.13
C LEU A 70 -3.15 10.10 18.42
N THR A 71 -4.41 9.75 18.73
CA THR A 71 -5.09 10.12 19.98
C THR A 71 -4.39 9.50 21.19
N ASP A 72 -4.04 8.22 21.13
CA ASP A 72 -3.30 7.51 22.19
C ASP A 72 -1.88 8.08 22.40
N ALA A 73 -1.28 8.64 21.34
CA ALA A 73 -0.02 9.36 21.43
C ALA A 73 -0.14 10.76 22.06
N GLY A 74 -1.36 11.16 22.44
CA GLY A 74 -1.63 12.41 23.18
C GLY A 74 -2.05 13.59 22.30
N TYR A 75 -2.38 13.39 21.02
CA TYR A 75 -2.91 14.45 20.17
C TYR A 75 -4.41 14.63 20.39
N ALA A 76 -4.81 15.75 20.97
CA ALA A 76 -6.20 16.00 21.34
C ALA A 76 -7.15 16.23 20.14
N ARG A 77 -6.60 16.66 19.01
CA ARG A 77 -7.36 16.95 17.79
C ARG A 77 -6.69 16.26 16.60
N VAL A 78 -7.41 15.31 16.00
CA VAL A 78 -6.93 14.51 14.86
C VAL A 78 -7.95 14.59 13.73
N GLU A 79 -7.48 14.91 12.54
CA GLU A 79 -8.26 14.95 11.30
C GLU A 79 -7.63 13.97 10.30
N ILE A 80 -8.42 13.04 9.75
CA ILE A 80 -7.95 12.12 8.72
C ILE A 80 -8.61 12.49 7.39
N ARG A 81 -7.78 12.81 6.40
CA ARG A 81 -8.19 13.18 5.06
C ARG A 81 -7.96 12.03 4.07
N THR A 82 -8.91 11.85 3.17
CA THR A 82 -8.71 11.01 2.00
C THR A 82 -8.28 11.89 0.83
N VAL A 83 -7.12 11.57 0.23
CA VAL A 83 -6.56 12.30 -0.92
C VAL A 83 -6.59 11.38 -2.13
N LEU A 84 -7.25 11.80 -3.20
CA LEU A 84 -7.40 11.01 -4.43
C LEU A 84 -6.53 11.52 -5.59
N THR A 85 -5.90 12.68 -5.41
CA THR A 85 -5.06 13.30 -6.43
C THR A 85 -3.69 13.68 -5.84
N PRO A 86 -2.58 13.22 -6.42
CA PRO A 86 -2.54 12.20 -7.47
C PRO A 86 -3.08 10.85 -7.01
N PRO A 87 -3.59 9.98 -7.92
CA PRO A 87 -4.03 8.64 -7.57
C PRO A 87 -2.85 7.83 -7.05
N TRP A 88 -3.13 6.83 -6.21
CA TRP A 88 -2.12 5.93 -5.69
C TRP A 88 -1.41 5.18 -6.84
N SER A 89 -0.14 4.96 -6.68
CA SER A 89 0.66 4.15 -7.59
C SER A 89 1.44 3.08 -6.82
N SER A 90 1.52 1.88 -7.38
CA SER A 90 2.35 0.79 -6.86
C SER A 90 3.85 1.13 -6.82
N ASP A 91 4.29 2.15 -7.56
CA ASP A 91 5.66 2.68 -7.46
C ASP A 91 5.95 3.33 -6.10
N TRP A 92 4.90 3.68 -5.32
CA TRP A 92 5.04 4.26 -3.98
C TRP A 92 5.31 3.24 -2.88
N ILE A 93 5.15 1.95 -3.18
CA ILE A 93 5.54 0.89 -2.25
C ILE A 93 7.05 0.97 -2.04
N THR A 94 7.46 1.13 -0.78
CA THR A 94 8.87 1.26 -0.43
C THR A 94 9.66 -0.01 -0.77
N PRO A 95 11.00 0.08 -0.96
CA PRO A 95 11.83 -1.11 -1.11
C PRO A 95 11.68 -2.10 0.06
N ALA A 96 11.55 -1.60 1.29
CA ALA A 96 11.29 -2.42 2.47
C ALA A 96 9.92 -3.11 2.40
N GLY A 97 8.87 -2.39 1.95
CA GLY A 97 7.54 -2.96 1.73
C GLY A 97 7.55 -4.07 0.68
N ARG A 98 8.28 -3.88 -0.44
CA ARG A 98 8.42 -4.92 -1.47
C ARG A 98 9.15 -6.16 -0.95
N ALA A 99 10.19 -6.00 -0.12
CA ALA A 99 10.88 -7.12 0.53
C ALA A 99 9.94 -7.89 1.47
N LYS A 100 9.18 -7.20 2.32
CA LYS A 100 8.19 -7.81 3.22
C LYS A 100 7.10 -8.58 2.46
N LEU A 101 6.62 -8.07 1.31
CA LEU A 101 5.70 -8.80 0.44
C LEU A 101 6.31 -10.12 -0.02
N ALA A 102 7.51 -10.08 -0.59
CA ALA A 102 8.20 -11.27 -1.10
C ALA A 102 8.46 -12.31 0.02
N GLU A 103 8.91 -11.87 1.18
CA GLU A 103 9.13 -12.72 2.36
C GLU A 103 7.83 -13.39 2.84
N SER A 104 6.69 -12.69 2.69
CA SER A 104 5.37 -13.22 3.02
C SER A 104 4.75 -14.09 1.93
N GLY A 105 5.47 -14.34 0.83
CA GLY A 105 5.00 -15.17 -0.28
C GLY A 105 4.02 -14.44 -1.22
N ILE A 106 3.98 -13.11 -1.16
CA ILE A 106 3.22 -12.27 -2.10
C ILE A 106 4.20 -11.66 -3.10
N ALA A 107 3.95 -11.87 -4.39
CA ALA A 107 4.80 -11.29 -5.42
C ALA A 107 4.61 -9.75 -5.46
N PRO A 108 5.68 -8.95 -5.30
CA PRO A 108 5.59 -7.50 -5.38
C PRO A 108 5.34 -7.05 -6.83
N PRO A 109 4.73 -5.85 -7.03
CA PRO A 109 4.46 -5.34 -8.36
C PRO A 109 5.75 -5.00 -9.11
N GLY A 110 5.70 -5.04 -10.43
CA GLY A 110 6.69 -4.41 -11.31
C GLY A 110 6.59 -2.88 -11.25
N ALA A 111 7.19 -2.21 -12.24
CA ALA A 111 7.03 -0.77 -12.41
C ALA A 111 5.61 -0.44 -12.89
N ALA A 112 4.98 0.57 -12.32
CA ALA A 112 3.68 1.03 -12.78
C ALA A 112 3.76 1.56 -14.23
N PRO A 113 2.72 1.31 -15.07
CA PRO A 113 2.68 1.85 -16.42
C PRO A 113 2.75 3.38 -16.40
N ARG A 114 3.60 3.96 -17.24
CA ARG A 114 3.75 5.41 -17.40
C ARG A 114 3.19 5.85 -18.75
N GLY A 115 2.22 6.74 -18.76
CA GLY A 115 1.64 7.31 -19.97
C GLY A 115 0.56 6.43 -20.62
N PRO A 116 0.15 6.76 -21.86
CA PRO A 116 -0.87 6.01 -22.58
C PRO A 116 -0.47 4.56 -22.80
N VAL A 117 -1.33 3.63 -22.44
CA VAL A 117 -1.12 2.19 -22.70
C VAL A 117 -1.66 1.87 -24.08
N GLU A 118 -0.79 1.40 -25.00
CA GLU A 118 -1.24 0.89 -26.27
C GLU A 118 -2.12 -0.35 -26.07
N LEU A 119 -3.34 -0.29 -26.58
CA LEU A 119 -4.26 -1.42 -26.59
C LEU A 119 -3.81 -2.41 -27.67
N THR A 120 -3.13 -3.47 -27.28
CA THR A 120 -2.83 -4.59 -28.16
C THR A 120 -3.95 -5.63 -28.07
N LEU A 121 -4.41 -6.13 -29.21
CA LEU A 121 -5.37 -7.24 -29.25
C LEU A 121 -4.76 -8.59 -28.92
N SER A 122 -3.44 -8.64 -28.78
CA SER A 122 -2.71 -9.85 -28.39
C SER A 122 -2.61 -9.93 -26.85
N PRO A 123 -2.84 -11.11 -26.27
CA PRO A 123 -2.68 -11.29 -24.82
C PRO A 123 -1.21 -11.05 -24.44
N THR A 124 -0.95 -9.96 -23.76
CA THR A 124 0.36 -9.69 -23.16
C THR A 124 0.58 -10.69 -22.02
N ARG A 125 1.48 -11.65 -22.23
CA ARG A 125 1.90 -12.54 -21.14
C ARG A 125 2.78 -11.74 -20.20
N ARG A 126 2.24 -11.40 -19.03
CA ARG A 126 3.04 -10.88 -17.93
C ARG A 126 3.86 -12.03 -17.35
N THR A 127 5.11 -11.75 -17.02
CA THR A 127 5.96 -12.70 -16.29
C THR A 127 6.08 -12.21 -14.85
N VAL A 128 5.51 -12.97 -13.92
CA VAL A 128 5.59 -12.68 -12.49
C VAL A 128 6.43 -13.77 -11.83
N PRO A 129 7.64 -13.46 -11.31
CA PRO A 129 8.46 -14.45 -10.64
C PRO A 129 7.76 -15.02 -9.41
N CYS A 130 7.84 -16.31 -9.20
CA CYS A 130 7.31 -16.96 -8.01
C CYS A 130 8.07 -16.48 -6.77
N PRO A 131 7.42 -15.94 -5.73
CA PRO A 131 8.09 -15.46 -4.54
C PRO A 131 8.73 -16.57 -3.70
N ARG A 132 8.37 -17.84 -3.93
CA ARG A 132 8.91 -18.99 -3.20
C ARG A 132 10.13 -19.61 -3.85
N CYS A 133 10.12 -19.81 -5.17
CA CYS A 133 11.21 -20.52 -5.86
C CYS A 133 11.91 -19.70 -6.93
N GLY A 134 11.47 -18.47 -7.21
CA GLY A 134 12.05 -17.58 -8.21
C GLY A 134 11.76 -17.96 -9.67
N ALA A 135 11.06 -19.07 -9.94
CA ALA A 135 10.75 -19.49 -11.29
C ALA A 135 9.84 -18.48 -12.00
N THR A 136 10.10 -18.25 -13.28
CA THR A 136 9.32 -17.34 -14.12
C THR A 136 8.19 -18.03 -14.90
N ASP A 137 8.16 -19.37 -14.89
CA ASP A 137 7.06 -20.15 -15.47
C ASP A 137 5.86 -20.15 -14.50
N THR A 138 5.06 -19.09 -14.61
CA THR A 138 3.91 -18.82 -13.78
C THR A 138 2.71 -18.48 -14.64
N GLU A 139 1.51 -18.67 -14.11
CA GLU A 139 0.26 -18.36 -14.79
C GLU A 139 -0.70 -17.62 -13.87
N GLU A 140 -1.42 -16.64 -14.42
CA GLU A 140 -2.51 -15.98 -13.75
C GLU A 140 -3.72 -16.91 -13.71
N THR A 141 -4.20 -17.24 -12.50
CA THR A 141 -5.39 -18.08 -12.28
C THR A 141 -6.65 -17.24 -12.06
N SER A 142 -6.49 -16.02 -11.52
CA SER A 142 -7.57 -15.05 -11.37
C SER A 142 -7.03 -13.62 -11.37
N ARG A 143 -7.71 -12.72 -12.07
CA ARG A 143 -7.40 -11.28 -12.06
C ARG A 143 -7.70 -10.60 -10.74
N PHE A 144 -8.46 -11.24 -9.86
CA PHE A 144 -8.84 -10.73 -8.56
C PHE A 144 -8.56 -11.79 -7.49
N ALA A 145 -7.89 -11.37 -6.42
CA ALA A 145 -7.75 -12.11 -5.17
C ALA A 145 -8.86 -11.67 -4.18
N ALA A 146 -8.60 -11.76 -2.89
CA ALA A 146 -9.52 -11.24 -1.87
C ALA A 146 -9.78 -9.74 -2.03
N THR A 147 -8.84 -8.99 -2.60
CA THR A 147 -8.93 -7.56 -2.88
C THR A 147 -8.64 -7.24 -4.34
N SER A 148 -9.20 -6.12 -4.81
CA SER A 148 -9.06 -5.72 -6.23
C SER A 148 -7.63 -5.31 -6.62
N CYS A 149 -6.78 -4.94 -5.65
CA CYS A 149 -5.38 -4.59 -5.88
C CYS A 149 -4.45 -5.80 -6.07
N LYS A 150 -4.96 -7.03 -5.81
CA LYS A 150 -4.20 -8.27 -5.94
C LYS A 150 -4.82 -9.21 -6.98
N ALA A 151 -3.98 -10.06 -7.57
CA ALA A 151 -4.34 -11.16 -8.46
C ALA A 151 -3.86 -12.49 -7.89
N LEU A 152 -4.46 -13.60 -8.33
CA LEU A 152 -4.02 -14.94 -7.97
C LEU A 152 -3.20 -15.54 -9.11
N TRP A 153 -2.06 -16.09 -8.77
CA TRP A 153 -1.12 -16.74 -9.66
C TRP A 153 -0.76 -18.13 -9.17
N ARG A 154 -0.25 -18.95 -10.06
CA ARG A 154 0.28 -20.28 -9.76
C ARG A 154 1.64 -20.45 -10.40
N CYS A 155 2.59 -20.96 -9.64
CA CYS A 155 3.88 -21.39 -10.18
C CYS A 155 3.76 -22.79 -10.81
N ARG A 156 4.22 -22.97 -12.05
CA ARG A 156 4.22 -24.29 -12.70
C ARG A 156 5.38 -25.15 -12.26
N ALA A 157 6.48 -24.54 -11.78
CA ALA A 157 7.65 -25.27 -11.29
C ALA A 157 7.41 -25.88 -9.91
N CYS A 158 7.09 -25.10 -8.89
CA CYS A 158 6.85 -25.59 -7.52
C CYS A 158 5.37 -25.89 -7.23
N ARG A 159 4.45 -25.55 -8.14
CA ARG A 159 2.99 -25.74 -8.07
C ARG A 159 2.27 -24.93 -7.00
N GLU A 160 2.97 -24.06 -6.28
CA GLU A 160 2.39 -23.23 -5.24
C GLU A 160 1.55 -22.11 -5.85
N PRO A 161 0.33 -21.86 -5.31
CA PRO A 161 -0.41 -20.64 -5.57
C PRO A 161 0.19 -19.48 -4.78
N PHE A 162 0.10 -18.26 -5.31
CA PHE A 162 0.54 -17.07 -4.64
C PHE A 162 -0.28 -15.85 -5.08
N GLU A 163 -0.32 -14.83 -4.23
CA GLU A 163 -0.90 -13.53 -4.59
C GLU A 163 0.15 -12.64 -5.25
N TYR A 164 -0.30 -11.77 -6.11
CA TYR A 164 0.48 -10.77 -6.80
C TYR A 164 -0.15 -9.39 -6.63
N VAL A 165 0.61 -8.41 -6.17
CA VAL A 165 0.16 -7.01 -6.14
C VAL A 165 0.27 -6.43 -7.54
N LYS A 166 -0.84 -5.90 -8.07
CA LYS A 166 -0.90 -5.36 -9.43
C LYS A 166 -0.13 -4.06 -9.58
N GLU A 167 0.38 -3.81 -10.79
CA GLU A 167 0.85 -2.48 -11.19
C GLU A 167 -0.35 -1.55 -11.42
N ILE A 168 -0.41 -0.49 -10.65
CA ILE A 168 -1.45 0.53 -10.70
C ILE A 168 -0.80 1.91 -10.73
#